data_abb5ed6a165090224b8171e54c991a22
#
_entry.id   abb5ed6a165090224b8171e54c991a22
#
_cell.length_a   1.000
_cell.length_b   1.000
_cell.length_c   1.000
_cell.angle_alpha   90.00
_cell.angle_beta   90.00
_cell.angle_gamma   90.00
#
_symmetry.space_group_name_H-M   'P 1'
#
loop_
_entity.id
_entity.type
_entity.pdbx_description
1 polymer ?
#
loop_
_entity_poly.entity_id
_entity_poly.type
_entity_poly.pdbx_seq_one_letter_code
_entity_poly.pdbx_strand_id
1 'polypeptide(L)'
;MMSVFIRYATLFLGLTLVSCTSTTPPPTTAQSTTPTPTTPQPTTPPSGPKPTLPAPTPQRSIAPTPSVAPLATTIPVAVYHMDINCNQLVKETEQLPKEKTMDRAIGSVLNRANTADFTITDYRVMSQGEVATIVLRLPSGGARSFKSMSSCEQMSFFGAMRETVVQRKEWGIKDVTFTDGKQEIQF
;
A
#
# COMPACT_ATOMS: atom_id res chain seq x y z
N MET A 1 25.35 39.72 25.90
CA MET A 1 25.79 39.18 27.20
C MET A 1 25.58 37.69 27.23
N MET A 2 26.66 36.99 27.44
CA MET A 2 26.92 35.62 27.87
C MET A 2 26.51 34.45 26.99
N SER A 3 27.55 34.01 26.29
CA SER A 3 27.74 32.66 25.75
C SER A 3 27.70 31.61 26.86
N VAL A 4 27.10 30.45 26.55
CA VAL A 4 27.47 29.18 27.22
C VAL A 4 27.71 28.12 26.14
N PHE A 5 28.98 27.86 25.90
CA PHE A 5 29.50 26.68 25.20
C PHE A 5 29.48 25.51 26.16
N ILE A 6 28.82 24.41 25.80
CA ILE A 6 29.05 23.12 26.45
C ILE A 6 29.53 22.14 25.40
N ARG A 7 30.86 21.86 25.51
CA ARG A 7 31.56 20.76 24.83
C ARG A 7 31.28 19.47 25.59
N TYR A 8 30.82 18.46 24.92
CA TYR A 8 31.01 17.09 25.39
C TYR A 8 31.73 16.30 24.30
N ALA A 9 33.02 16.10 24.59
CA ALA A 9 33.86 15.08 24.00
C ALA A 9 33.77 13.85 24.91
N THR A 10 33.38 12.71 24.41
CA THR A 10 33.69 11.42 25.02
C THR A 10 33.88 10.37 23.97
N LEU A 11 35.07 9.98 23.87
CA LEU A 11 35.74 8.88 23.21
C LEU A 11 35.28 7.55 23.87
N PHE A 12 34.77 6.60 23.12
CA PHE A 12 34.80 5.19 23.50
C PHE A 12 35.07 4.30 22.30
N LEU A 13 36.33 3.85 22.32
CA LEU A 13 36.90 2.81 21.50
C LEU A 13 36.52 1.45 22.15
N GLY A 14 35.82 0.60 21.46
CA GLY A 14 35.52 -0.74 21.94
C GLY A 14 35.28 -1.68 20.76
N LEU A 15 36.39 -2.25 20.25
CA LEU A 15 36.40 -3.28 19.21
C LEU A 15 36.20 -4.64 19.88
N THR A 16 35.06 -5.31 19.73
CA THR A 16 34.90 -6.72 20.04
C THR A 16 34.51 -7.49 18.77
N LEU A 17 35.51 -8.21 18.27
CA LEU A 17 35.36 -9.21 17.22
C LEU A 17 34.68 -10.46 17.80
N VAL A 18 33.41 -10.69 17.45
CA VAL A 18 32.75 -11.98 17.67
C VAL A 18 32.82 -12.79 16.39
N SER A 19 33.65 -13.82 16.44
CA SER A 19 33.82 -14.82 15.38
C SER A 19 32.62 -15.80 15.44
N CYS A 20 31.71 -15.75 14.49
CA CYS A 20 30.65 -16.75 14.33
C CYS A 20 31.15 -17.85 13.41
N THR A 21 31.41 -19.03 13.99
CA THR A 21 31.64 -20.31 13.28
C THR A 21 30.33 -20.76 12.61
N SER A 22 30.33 -20.81 11.28
CA SER A 22 29.24 -21.34 10.46
C SER A 22 29.25 -22.88 10.53
N THR A 23 28.27 -23.46 11.20
CA THR A 23 27.99 -24.89 11.14
C THR A 23 27.02 -25.12 9.98
N THR A 24 27.50 -25.76 8.93
CA THR A 24 26.72 -26.18 7.76
C THR A 24 25.92 -27.45 8.11
N PRO A 25 24.58 -27.49 8.01
CA PRO A 25 23.84 -28.73 8.12
C PRO A 25 23.94 -29.56 6.82
N PRO A 26 23.89 -30.91 6.91
CA PRO A 26 23.99 -31.78 5.75
C PRO A 26 22.73 -31.70 4.87
N PRO A 27 22.85 -32.00 3.55
CA PRO A 27 21.73 -31.94 2.63
C PRO A 27 20.76 -33.12 2.88
N THR A 28 19.54 -32.78 3.27
CA THR A 28 18.43 -33.74 3.30
C THR A 28 17.90 -33.91 1.89
N THR A 29 18.11 -35.11 1.33
CA THR A 29 17.53 -35.53 0.04
C THR A 29 16.01 -35.69 0.22
N ALA A 30 15.24 -34.70 -0.23
CA ALA A 30 13.79 -34.82 -0.34
C ALA A 30 13.44 -35.49 -1.67
N GLN A 31 12.88 -36.71 -1.58
CA GLN A 31 12.29 -37.42 -2.72
C GLN A 31 11.09 -36.62 -3.26
N SER A 32 11.22 -36.19 -4.51
CA SER A 32 10.17 -35.60 -5.31
C SER A 32 9.17 -36.70 -5.73
N THR A 33 8.00 -36.74 -5.10
CA THR A 33 6.86 -37.49 -5.61
C THR A 33 6.03 -36.57 -6.48
N THR A 34 6.10 -36.75 -7.77
CA THR A 34 5.31 -36.08 -8.79
C THR A 34 3.86 -36.58 -8.71
N PRO A 35 2.84 -35.73 -8.45
CA PRO A 35 1.46 -36.13 -8.67
C PRO A 35 1.12 -35.99 -10.16
N THR A 36 0.63 -37.08 -10.75
CA THR A 36 0.08 -37.16 -12.11
C THR A 36 -1.14 -36.22 -12.22
N PRO A 37 -1.23 -35.34 -13.23
CA PRO A 37 -2.41 -34.53 -13.44
C PRO A 37 -3.53 -35.38 -14.05
N THR A 38 -4.63 -35.55 -13.31
CA THR A 38 -5.88 -36.12 -13.83
C THR A 38 -6.61 -35.03 -14.61
N THR A 39 -6.74 -35.24 -15.91
CA THR A 39 -7.51 -34.39 -16.83
C THR A 39 -9.00 -34.53 -16.53
N PRO A 40 -9.76 -33.45 -16.25
CA PRO A 40 -11.21 -33.51 -16.19
C PRO A 40 -11.80 -33.57 -17.60
N GLN A 41 -12.62 -34.58 -17.84
CA GLN A 41 -13.41 -34.75 -19.05
C GLN A 41 -14.50 -33.68 -19.13
N PRO A 42 -14.72 -33.03 -20.28
CA PRO A 42 -15.79 -32.05 -20.44
C PRO A 42 -17.16 -32.73 -20.49
N THR A 43 -17.97 -32.43 -19.50
CA THR A 43 -19.41 -32.78 -19.50
C THR A 43 -20.17 -31.74 -20.30
N THR A 44 -20.82 -32.20 -21.35
CA THR A 44 -21.77 -31.44 -22.21
C THR A 44 -23.02 -31.07 -21.41
N PRO A 45 -23.47 -29.79 -21.38
CA PRO A 45 -24.72 -29.43 -20.74
C PRO A 45 -25.94 -29.83 -21.63
N PRO A 46 -27.06 -30.27 -21.04
CA PRO A 46 -28.28 -30.55 -21.77
C PRO A 46 -28.94 -29.27 -22.27
N SER A 47 -29.37 -29.31 -23.53
CA SER A 47 -30.16 -28.26 -24.19
C SER A 47 -31.53 -28.11 -23.51
N GLY A 48 -31.70 -27.01 -22.77
CA GLY A 48 -33.00 -26.58 -22.23
C GLY A 48 -33.80 -25.77 -23.26
N PRO A 49 -35.13 -25.73 -23.13
CA PRO A 49 -36.02 -25.11 -24.13
C PRO A 49 -35.87 -23.59 -24.15
N LYS A 50 -35.82 -23.04 -25.35
CA LYS A 50 -35.71 -21.63 -25.70
C LYS A 50 -36.88 -20.81 -25.11
N PRO A 51 -36.66 -19.81 -24.28
CA PRO A 51 -37.69 -18.88 -23.86
C PRO A 51 -38.10 -17.97 -25.04
N THR A 52 -39.40 -17.92 -25.31
CA THR A 52 -40.01 -16.98 -26.27
C THR A 52 -39.96 -15.58 -25.66
N LEU A 53 -39.28 -14.64 -26.31
CA LEU A 53 -39.26 -13.23 -25.92
C LEU A 53 -40.64 -12.59 -26.18
N PRO A 54 -41.19 -11.82 -25.22
CA PRO A 54 -42.27 -10.89 -25.48
C PRO A 54 -41.79 -9.71 -26.34
N ALA A 55 -42.66 -9.24 -27.22
CA ALA A 55 -42.41 -8.12 -28.13
C ALA A 55 -42.05 -6.83 -27.35
N PRO A 56 -41.12 -6.00 -27.85
CA PRO A 56 -40.72 -4.78 -27.18
C PRO A 56 -41.80 -3.71 -27.28
N THR A 57 -42.30 -3.26 -26.14
CA THR A 57 -43.11 -2.04 -26.00
C THR A 57 -42.23 -0.83 -26.34
N PRO A 58 -42.69 0.15 -27.15
CA PRO A 58 -41.87 1.31 -27.47
C PRO A 58 -41.67 2.17 -26.22
N GLN A 59 -40.53 2.04 -25.58
CA GLN A 59 -40.07 2.97 -24.53
C GLN A 59 -39.64 4.28 -25.18
N ARG A 60 -40.37 5.33 -24.82
CA ARG A 60 -40.01 6.71 -25.12
C ARG A 60 -38.63 7.02 -24.56
N SER A 61 -37.62 7.01 -25.42
CA SER A 61 -36.25 7.46 -25.08
C SER A 61 -36.28 8.90 -24.60
N ILE A 62 -36.21 9.10 -23.28
CA ILE A 62 -35.80 10.38 -22.71
C ILE A 62 -34.28 10.38 -22.85
N ALA A 63 -33.78 11.18 -23.79
CA ALA A 63 -32.34 11.39 -23.94
C ALA A 63 -31.77 11.90 -22.59
N PRO A 64 -30.77 11.24 -22.01
CA PRO A 64 -30.13 11.79 -20.84
C PRO A 64 -29.43 13.11 -21.24
N THR A 65 -29.87 14.20 -20.63
CA THR A 65 -29.14 15.47 -20.70
C THR A 65 -27.72 15.19 -20.22
N PRO A 66 -26.68 15.50 -21.01
CA PRO A 66 -25.30 15.32 -20.55
C PRO A 66 -25.07 16.24 -19.37
N SER A 67 -25.05 15.69 -18.17
CA SER A 67 -24.56 16.37 -16.98
C SER A 67 -23.06 16.52 -17.17
N VAL A 68 -22.64 17.69 -17.63
CA VAL A 68 -21.21 18.06 -17.70
C VAL A 68 -20.74 18.19 -16.27
N ALA A 69 -20.19 17.10 -15.72
CA ALA A 69 -19.44 17.15 -14.48
C ALA A 69 -18.29 18.17 -14.66
N PRO A 70 -18.08 19.08 -13.71
CA PRO A 70 -16.99 20.05 -13.81
C PRO A 70 -15.68 19.26 -13.97
N LEU A 71 -14.89 19.60 -15.00
CA LEU A 71 -13.58 19.00 -15.24
C LEU A 71 -12.70 19.29 -14.02
N ALA A 72 -12.51 18.29 -13.18
CA ALA A 72 -11.66 18.39 -12.01
C ALA A 72 -10.24 18.71 -12.49
N THR A 73 -9.71 19.86 -12.08
CA THR A 73 -8.33 20.23 -12.38
C THR A 73 -7.39 19.22 -11.73
N THR A 74 -6.61 18.51 -12.54
CA THR A 74 -5.59 17.58 -12.07
C THR A 74 -4.21 18.23 -12.06
N ILE A 75 -3.35 17.74 -11.20
CA ILE A 75 -1.95 18.14 -11.11
C ILE A 75 -1.05 16.89 -11.06
N PRO A 76 0.18 16.96 -11.59
CA PRO A 76 1.12 15.85 -11.50
C PRO A 76 1.63 15.70 -10.06
N VAL A 77 1.60 14.48 -9.55
CA VAL A 77 2.07 14.10 -8.20
C VAL A 77 2.98 12.89 -8.32
N ALA A 78 4.14 12.96 -7.68
CA ALA A 78 5.00 11.81 -7.52
C ALA A 78 4.42 10.89 -6.45
N VAL A 79 4.10 9.65 -6.81
CA VAL A 79 3.64 8.58 -5.92
C VAL A 79 4.74 7.52 -5.89
N TYR A 80 5.09 7.08 -4.68
CA TYR A 80 6.10 6.04 -4.51
C TYR A 80 5.43 4.70 -4.25
N HIS A 81 6.03 3.63 -4.74
CA HIS A 81 5.61 2.26 -4.50
C HIS A 81 6.83 1.33 -4.45
N MET A 82 6.71 0.18 -3.81
CA MET A 82 7.76 -0.82 -3.77
C MET A 82 7.89 -1.51 -5.13
N ASP A 83 9.12 -1.80 -5.55
CA ASP A 83 9.38 -2.62 -6.73
C ASP A 83 8.98 -4.09 -6.48
N ILE A 84 8.79 -4.86 -7.55
CA ILE A 84 8.35 -6.26 -7.49
C ILE A 84 9.30 -7.17 -6.70
N ASN A 85 10.57 -6.79 -6.58
CA ASN A 85 11.60 -7.56 -5.89
C ASN A 85 11.82 -7.09 -4.45
N CYS A 86 11.06 -6.13 -3.96
CA CYS A 86 11.20 -5.52 -2.63
C CYS A 86 12.58 -4.90 -2.35
N ASN A 87 13.25 -4.38 -3.36
CA ASN A 87 14.59 -3.81 -3.23
C ASN A 87 14.57 -2.32 -2.97
N GLN A 88 13.63 -1.59 -3.61
CA GLN A 88 13.59 -0.13 -3.52
C GLN A 88 12.21 0.46 -3.79
N LEU A 89 12.02 1.68 -3.32
CA LEU A 89 10.87 2.48 -3.70
C LEU A 89 11.09 3.10 -5.09
N VAL A 90 10.10 2.91 -5.96
CA VAL A 90 10.06 3.46 -7.31
C VAL A 90 9.10 4.65 -7.33
N LYS A 91 9.52 5.72 -7.99
CA LYS A 91 8.71 6.93 -8.17
C LYS A 91 7.93 6.85 -9.49
N GLU A 92 6.63 7.08 -9.43
CA GLU A 92 5.77 7.25 -10.59
C GLU A 92 5.01 8.57 -10.51
N THR A 93 4.75 9.21 -11.64
CA THR A 93 3.98 10.46 -11.68
C THR A 93 2.55 10.17 -12.09
N GLU A 94 1.59 10.52 -11.23
CA GLU A 94 0.16 10.37 -11.45
C GLU A 94 -0.52 11.73 -11.59
N GLN A 95 -1.57 11.81 -12.41
CA GLN A 95 -2.44 12.97 -12.51
C GLN A 95 -3.55 12.86 -11.47
N LEU A 96 -3.44 13.62 -10.38
CA LEU A 96 -4.40 13.58 -9.28
C LEU A 96 -5.22 14.87 -9.22
N PRO A 97 -6.51 14.80 -8.79
CA PRO A 97 -7.31 15.97 -8.56
C PRO A 97 -6.63 16.94 -7.60
N LYS A 98 -6.62 18.23 -7.94
CA LYS A 98 -6.00 19.28 -7.12
C LYS A 98 -6.60 19.33 -5.71
N GLU A 99 -7.89 19.04 -5.60
CA GLU A 99 -8.57 18.96 -4.32
C GLU A 99 -8.20 17.64 -3.61
N LYS A 100 -7.85 17.74 -2.31
CA LYS A 100 -7.46 16.60 -1.49
C LYS A 100 -6.32 15.77 -2.09
N THR A 101 -5.36 16.44 -2.72
CA THR A 101 -4.28 15.76 -3.47
C THR A 101 -3.48 14.81 -2.57
N MET A 102 -3.20 15.19 -1.31
CA MET A 102 -2.47 14.32 -0.37
C MET A 102 -3.26 13.05 -0.05
N ASP A 103 -4.57 13.17 0.24
CA ASP A 103 -5.44 12.00 0.44
C ASP A 103 -5.45 11.08 -0.78
N ARG A 104 -5.55 11.66 -1.99
CA ARG A 104 -5.55 10.89 -3.24
C ARG A 104 -4.23 10.16 -3.48
N ALA A 105 -3.11 10.82 -3.19
CA ALA A 105 -1.80 10.21 -3.31
C ALA A 105 -1.63 9.03 -2.35
N ILE A 106 -2.07 9.17 -1.09
CA ILE A 106 -2.07 8.06 -0.13
C ILE A 106 -2.99 6.92 -0.59
N GLY A 107 -4.18 7.25 -1.11
CA GLY A 107 -5.08 6.25 -1.71
C GLY A 107 -4.44 5.48 -2.85
N SER A 108 -3.67 6.14 -3.71
CA SER A 108 -2.93 5.50 -4.81
C SER A 108 -1.85 4.54 -4.27
N VAL A 109 -1.07 4.95 -3.27
CA VAL A 109 -0.10 4.06 -2.61
C VAL A 109 -0.81 2.81 -2.06
N LEU A 110 -1.91 2.99 -1.32
CA LEU A 110 -2.65 1.89 -0.71
C LEU A 110 -3.22 0.93 -1.76
N ASN A 111 -3.76 1.44 -2.86
CA ASN A 111 -4.26 0.61 -3.95
C ASN A 111 -3.19 -0.29 -4.57
N ARG A 112 -1.94 0.16 -4.60
CA ARG A 112 -0.81 -0.61 -5.12
C ARG A 112 -0.23 -1.58 -4.08
N ALA A 113 -0.22 -1.19 -2.81
CA ALA A 113 0.35 -1.97 -1.72
C ALA A 113 -0.60 -3.07 -1.20
N ASN A 114 -1.92 -2.89 -1.33
CA ASN A 114 -2.92 -3.86 -0.89
C ASN A 114 -2.79 -5.18 -1.67
N THR A 115 -2.81 -6.28 -0.94
CA THR A 115 -2.76 -7.65 -1.47
C THR A 115 -3.96 -8.46 -0.96
N ALA A 116 -4.14 -9.68 -1.48
CA ALA A 116 -5.18 -10.59 -0.99
C ALA A 116 -4.97 -10.96 0.49
N ASP A 117 -3.71 -11.02 0.94
CA ASP A 117 -3.35 -11.45 2.30
C ASP A 117 -3.32 -10.31 3.31
N PHE A 118 -3.09 -9.08 2.84
CA PHE A 118 -3.05 -7.89 3.70
C PHE A 118 -3.65 -6.69 2.99
N THR A 119 -4.75 -6.19 3.54
CA THR A 119 -5.50 -5.07 2.96
C THR A 119 -5.80 -4.03 4.05
N ILE A 120 -5.55 -2.77 3.74
CA ILE A 120 -6.04 -1.61 4.51
C ILE A 120 -7.36 -1.19 3.89
N THR A 121 -8.44 -1.20 4.67
CA THR A 121 -9.81 -0.98 4.18
C THR A 121 -10.25 0.47 4.24
N ASP A 122 -9.67 1.25 5.14
CA ASP A 122 -10.01 2.66 5.30
C ASP A 122 -8.79 3.44 5.80
N TYR A 123 -8.71 4.71 5.43
CA TYR A 123 -7.67 5.61 5.89
C TYR A 123 -8.18 7.05 6.01
N ARG A 124 -7.47 7.82 6.82
CA ARG A 124 -7.69 9.26 6.96
C ARG A 124 -6.35 9.96 7.07
N VAL A 125 -6.18 11.06 6.35
CA VAL A 125 -4.98 11.89 6.40
C VAL A 125 -5.32 13.19 7.12
N MET A 126 -4.49 13.56 8.09
CA MET A 126 -4.56 14.83 8.81
C MET A 126 -3.16 15.43 8.82
N SER A 127 -3.06 16.75 8.74
CA SER A 127 -1.78 17.46 8.84
C SER A 127 -1.86 18.53 9.91
N GLN A 128 -0.80 18.63 10.73
CA GLN A 128 -0.65 19.68 11.74
C GLN A 128 0.80 20.18 11.71
N GLY A 129 0.98 21.41 11.27
CA GLY A 129 2.31 21.97 11.04
C GLY A 129 3.07 21.15 9.99
N GLU A 130 4.23 20.65 10.34
CA GLU A 130 5.12 19.90 9.44
C GLU A 130 4.95 18.36 9.56
N VAL A 131 3.95 17.90 10.30
CA VAL A 131 3.68 16.46 10.52
C VAL A 131 2.35 16.07 9.90
N ALA A 132 2.34 14.98 9.13
CA ALA A 132 1.13 14.32 8.67
C ALA A 132 0.84 13.08 9.54
N THR A 133 -0.39 12.95 10.02
CA THR A 133 -0.87 11.77 10.72
C THR A 133 -1.79 10.98 9.78
N ILE A 134 -1.44 9.74 9.50
CA ILE A 134 -2.22 8.83 8.67
C ILE A 134 -2.85 7.78 9.58
N VAL A 135 -4.18 7.84 9.70
CA VAL A 135 -4.97 6.83 10.41
C VAL A 135 -5.29 5.72 9.44
N LEU A 136 -4.94 4.48 9.77
CA LEU A 136 -5.15 3.30 8.93
C LEU A 136 -6.08 2.30 9.65
N ARG A 137 -6.96 1.66 8.90
CA ARG A 137 -7.88 0.66 9.43
C ARG A 137 -7.75 -0.66 8.69
N LEU A 138 -7.65 -1.74 9.47
CA LEU A 138 -7.71 -3.10 8.96
C LEU A 138 -9.18 -3.59 8.93
N PRO A 139 -9.49 -4.61 8.12
CA PRO A 139 -10.80 -5.23 8.11
C PRO A 139 -11.16 -5.79 9.49
N SER A 140 -12.42 -5.64 9.89
CA SER A 140 -12.92 -6.24 11.13
C SER A 140 -12.83 -7.76 11.06
N GLY A 141 -12.23 -8.39 12.07
CA GLY A 141 -12.05 -9.85 12.12
C GLY A 141 -10.93 -10.40 11.23
N GLY A 142 -10.10 -9.54 10.63
CA GLY A 142 -8.92 -9.96 9.87
C GLY A 142 -7.93 -10.75 10.73
N ALA A 143 -7.32 -11.79 10.15
CA ALA A 143 -6.36 -12.67 10.84
C ALA A 143 -5.01 -11.98 11.09
N ARG A 144 -4.68 -10.92 10.35
CA ARG A 144 -3.39 -10.23 10.40
C ARG A 144 -3.48 -8.86 11.06
N SER A 145 -2.41 -8.44 11.68
CA SER A 145 -2.24 -7.11 12.30
C SER A 145 -1.04 -6.38 11.69
N PHE A 146 -0.91 -5.09 11.94
CA PHE A 146 0.27 -4.32 11.52
C PHE A 146 1.59 -4.91 12.01
N LYS A 147 1.60 -5.54 13.19
CA LYS A 147 2.80 -6.21 13.74
C LYS A 147 3.18 -7.50 13.01
N SER A 148 2.28 -8.07 12.21
CA SER A 148 2.54 -9.29 11.44
C SER A 148 3.04 -9.02 10.01
N MET A 149 3.30 -7.76 9.67
CA MET A 149 3.81 -7.38 8.37
C MET A 149 5.28 -7.75 8.22
N SER A 150 5.64 -8.29 7.05
CA SER A 150 7.02 -8.47 6.63
C SER A 150 7.69 -7.12 6.39
N SER A 151 9.02 -7.07 6.35
CA SER A 151 9.76 -5.84 6.04
C SER A 151 9.39 -5.28 4.65
N CYS A 152 9.11 -6.15 3.68
CA CYS A 152 8.64 -5.75 2.36
C CYS A 152 7.27 -5.06 2.42
N GLU A 153 6.31 -5.64 3.15
CA GLU A 153 4.99 -5.04 3.34
C GLU A 153 5.09 -3.70 4.09
N GLN A 154 5.90 -3.63 5.15
CA GLN A 154 6.13 -2.38 5.88
C GLN A 154 6.66 -1.28 4.95
N MET A 155 7.65 -1.59 4.11
CA MET A 155 8.21 -0.63 3.17
C MET A 155 7.20 -0.28 2.07
N SER A 156 6.42 -1.25 1.58
CA SER A 156 5.38 -1.04 0.56
C SER A 156 4.26 -0.12 1.05
N PHE A 157 3.87 -0.20 2.31
CA PHE A 157 2.84 0.66 2.91
C PHE A 157 3.45 1.92 3.51
N PHE A 158 4.16 1.78 4.62
CA PHE A 158 4.60 2.93 5.43
C PHE A 158 5.73 3.71 4.75
N GLY A 159 6.73 3.01 4.19
CA GLY A 159 7.83 3.63 3.46
C GLY A 159 7.34 4.41 2.25
N ALA A 160 6.48 3.80 1.44
CA ALA A 160 5.92 4.43 0.25
C ALA A 160 5.02 5.63 0.58
N MET A 161 4.15 5.54 1.59
CA MET A 161 3.32 6.67 2.03
C MET A 161 4.17 7.83 2.58
N ARG A 162 5.16 7.53 3.43
CA ARG A 162 6.08 8.53 3.98
C ARG A 162 6.81 9.25 2.85
N GLU A 163 7.42 8.51 1.92
CA GLU A 163 8.18 9.06 0.81
C GLU A 163 7.29 9.91 -0.11
N THR A 164 6.09 9.44 -0.43
CA THR A 164 5.12 10.20 -1.24
C THR A 164 4.77 11.55 -0.62
N VAL A 165 4.61 11.60 0.71
CA VAL A 165 4.20 12.81 1.41
C VAL A 165 5.37 13.77 1.61
N VAL A 166 6.52 13.27 2.08
CA VAL A 166 7.68 14.10 2.46
C VAL A 166 8.40 14.68 1.24
N GLN A 167 8.47 13.95 0.14
CA GLN A 167 9.13 14.41 -1.08
C GLN A 167 8.39 15.54 -1.80
N ARG A 168 7.12 15.74 -1.50
CA ARG A 168 6.35 16.86 -2.05
C ARG A 168 6.45 18.09 -1.15
N LYS A 169 7.41 18.93 -1.47
CA LYS A 169 7.75 20.14 -0.68
C LYS A 169 6.58 21.13 -0.53
N GLU A 170 5.67 21.19 -1.51
CA GLU A 170 4.50 22.07 -1.47
C GLU A 170 3.50 21.71 -0.36
N TRP A 171 3.56 20.50 0.19
CA TRP A 171 2.74 20.14 1.35
C TRP A 171 3.36 20.56 2.68
N GLY A 172 4.64 20.95 2.70
CA GLY A 172 5.34 21.42 3.89
C GLY A 172 5.53 20.33 4.96
N ILE A 173 5.29 19.06 4.62
CA ILE A 173 5.39 17.95 5.57
C ILE A 173 6.83 17.44 5.63
N LYS A 174 7.35 17.31 6.84
CA LYS A 174 8.70 16.78 7.11
C LYS A 174 8.68 15.39 7.75
N ASP A 175 7.57 15.05 8.41
CA ASP A 175 7.43 13.76 9.07
C ASP A 175 6.01 13.18 8.95
N VAL A 176 5.91 11.84 9.04
CA VAL A 176 4.66 11.12 8.93
C VAL A 176 4.52 10.14 10.08
N THR A 177 3.43 10.25 10.83
CA THR A 177 3.04 9.32 11.90
C THR A 177 1.89 8.45 11.43
N PHE A 178 1.95 7.16 11.74
CA PHE A 178 0.90 6.20 11.43
C PHE A 178 0.20 5.74 12.70
N THR A 179 -1.14 5.64 12.66
CA THR A 179 -1.95 5.21 13.79
C THR A 179 -3.12 4.33 13.34
N ASP A 180 -3.56 3.42 14.20
CA ASP A 180 -4.77 2.62 14.00
C ASP A 180 -6.05 3.33 14.48
N GLY A 181 -5.92 4.59 14.94
CA GLY A 181 -6.98 5.40 15.52
C GLY A 181 -7.09 5.27 17.05
N LYS A 182 -6.30 4.39 17.68
CA LYS A 182 -6.20 4.22 19.14
C LYS A 182 -4.77 4.47 19.62
N GLN A 183 -3.80 3.95 18.89
CA GLN A 183 -2.38 4.03 19.21
C GLN A 183 -1.54 4.20 17.96
N GLU A 184 -0.31 4.66 18.13
CA GLU A 184 0.66 4.71 17.05
C GLU A 184 1.07 3.31 16.62
N ILE A 185 1.18 3.10 15.30
CA ILE A 185 1.62 1.84 14.72
C ILE A 185 3.15 1.80 14.80
N GLN A 186 3.67 0.84 15.55
CA GLN A 186 5.11 0.55 15.65
C GLN A 186 5.48 -0.56 14.65
N PHE A 187 6.53 -0.36 13.86
CA PHE A 187 7.01 -1.29 12.82
C PHE A 187 8.54 -1.21 12.67
#